data_9513dc72275112453929f93fa263524d
#
_entry.id   9513dc72275112453929f93fa263524d
#
_cell.length_a   1.000
_cell.length_b   1.000
_cell.length_c   1.000
_cell.angle_alpha   90.00
_cell.angle_beta   90.00
_cell.angle_gamma   90.00
#
_symmetry.space_group_name_H-M   'P 1'
#
loop_
_entity.id
_entity.type
_entity.pdbx_description
1 polymer ?
#
loop_
_entity_poly.entity_id
_entity_poly.type
_entity_poly.pdbx_seq_one_letter_code
_entity_poly.pdbx_strand_id
1 'polypeptide(L)'
;MTALKRVTNLRNLLVLLIFFCFVSCSDEPTGSLGESNTPTQSVTLLESFGSQMSSDFMGRIVDTQNNPVSGAMVQIGNSTTDSDSNGIFIIKNAEAYEKFAFIKVQKAGFLHGSRSVVPTAGINKVQIMLLPQTVTETVSSGAAATVSLSNGASVELSGAYSNSDGSEYTGDVQVTLHFLNPTDEDMPQQMPGMLLAENLQNEARMLKTLGMLAVELRSDAGEKLNLLEGATATISVPLDSETEVGAPNEIPLWYFDE
;
A
#
# COMPACT_ATOMS: atom_id res chain seq x y z
N MET A 1 6.40 3.31 -8.84
CA MET A 1 5.57 4.44 -8.40
C MET A 1 4.52 3.86 -7.49
N THR A 2 4.61 4.11 -6.21
CA THR A 2 3.84 3.38 -5.20
C THR A 2 2.70 4.28 -4.73
N ALA A 3 1.49 4.04 -5.23
CA ALA A 3 0.29 4.73 -4.80
C ALA A 3 -0.70 3.74 -4.21
N LEU A 4 -1.32 4.08 -3.11
CA LEU A 4 -2.45 3.35 -2.57
C LEU A 4 -3.73 3.77 -3.31
N LYS A 5 -4.43 2.83 -3.99
CA LYS A 5 -5.64 3.13 -4.78
C LYS A 5 -6.90 2.59 -4.10
N ARG A 6 -8.00 3.31 -4.25
CA ARG A 6 -9.31 2.91 -3.78
C ARG A 6 -10.01 2.01 -4.82
N VAL A 7 -10.51 0.86 -4.42
CA VAL A 7 -11.32 -0.01 -5.29
C VAL A 7 -12.80 0.34 -5.12
N THR A 8 -13.46 0.75 -6.21
CA THR A 8 -14.92 0.89 -6.26
C THR A 8 -15.45 0.13 -7.46
N ASN A 9 -16.48 -0.70 -7.24
CA ASN A 9 -17.20 -1.38 -8.32
C ASN A 9 -17.86 -0.37 -9.24
N LEU A 10 -17.44 -0.34 -10.50
CA LEU A 10 -18.08 0.48 -11.54
C LEU A 10 -19.26 -0.28 -12.14
N ARG A 11 -20.46 0.12 -11.77
CA ARG A 11 -21.68 -0.36 -12.41
C ARG A 11 -22.10 0.68 -13.44
N ASN A 12 -22.09 0.28 -14.72
CA ASN A 12 -22.54 1.09 -15.85
C ASN A 12 -23.94 1.65 -15.62
N LEU A 13 -24.08 2.98 -15.66
CA LEU A 13 -25.36 3.65 -15.81
C LEU A 13 -25.28 4.66 -16.96
N LEU A 14 -25.93 4.30 -18.02
CA LEU A 14 -26.23 5.14 -19.18
C LEU A 14 -27.26 6.19 -18.75
N VAL A 15 -26.97 7.49 -18.84
CA VAL A 15 -27.97 8.54 -18.65
C VAL A 15 -27.99 9.51 -19.82
N LEU A 16 -29.19 9.59 -20.35
CA LEU A 16 -29.71 10.38 -21.45
C LEU A 16 -29.66 11.89 -21.16
N LEU A 17 -29.24 12.64 -22.16
CA LEU A 17 -29.16 14.10 -22.20
C LEU A 17 -30.55 14.71 -22.29
N ILE A 18 -30.92 15.63 -21.39
CA ILE A 18 -32.03 16.59 -21.63
C ILE A 18 -31.53 18.00 -21.28
N PHE A 19 -31.56 18.84 -22.32
CA PHE A 19 -31.26 20.25 -22.34
C PHE A 19 -32.47 21.08 -21.90
N PHE A 20 -32.31 21.94 -20.90
CA PHE A 20 -33.28 23.03 -20.67
C PHE A 20 -32.55 24.31 -20.27
N CYS A 21 -32.65 25.30 -21.18
CA CYS A 21 -32.30 26.70 -20.92
C CYS A 21 -33.43 27.39 -20.16
N PHE A 22 -33.15 28.11 -19.09
CA PHE A 22 -33.91 29.29 -18.69
C PHE A 22 -32.99 30.40 -18.23
N VAL A 23 -33.06 31.53 -18.90
CA VAL A 23 -32.52 32.83 -18.54
C VAL A 23 -33.56 33.54 -17.68
N SER A 24 -33.15 34.11 -16.55
CA SER A 24 -33.81 35.26 -15.96
C SER A 24 -32.84 36.05 -15.07
N CYS A 25 -32.70 37.32 -15.43
CA CYS A 25 -32.05 38.34 -14.63
C CYS A 25 -33.01 38.88 -13.57
N SER A 26 -32.48 39.28 -12.40
CA SER A 26 -32.76 40.59 -11.77
C SER A 26 -31.96 40.79 -10.47
N ASP A 27 -31.12 41.83 -10.48
CA ASP A 27 -30.81 42.89 -9.51
C ASP A 27 -30.64 42.64 -8.01
N GLU A 28 -29.48 42.91 -7.59
CA GLU A 28 -28.64 43.49 -6.51
C GLU A 28 -29.34 44.07 -5.23
N PRO A 29 -28.59 44.52 -4.16
CA PRO A 29 -27.24 44.17 -3.68
C PRO A 29 -27.17 43.94 -2.14
N THR A 30 -26.13 43.32 -1.61
CA THR A 30 -25.39 43.81 -0.42
C THR A 30 -24.26 42.86 -0.01
N GLY A 31 -23.05 43.45 0.09
CA GLY A 31 -22.01 43.13 1.07
C GLY A 31 -21.48 41.70 1.13
N SER A 32 -20.62 41.30 0.19
CA SER A 32 -19.85 40.06 0.30
C SER A 32 -18.42 40.34 0.68
N LEU A 33 -18.00 39.81 1.81
CA LEU A 33 -16.59 39.54 2.08
C LEU A 33 -16.12 38.53 1.04
N GLY A 34 -15.13 38.92 0.23
CA GLY A 34 -14.63 38.10 -0.86
C GLY A 34 -14.04 36.78 -0.37
N GLU A 35 -14.73 35.70 -0.60
CA GLU A 35 -14.10 34.39 -0.69
C GLU A 35 -13.28 34.36 -1.99
N SER A 36 -11.96 34.41 -1.82
CA SER A 36 -11.02 34.15 -2.88
C SER A 36 -11.16 32.68 -3.28
N ASN A 37 -12.02 32.38 -4.24
CA ASN A 37 -12.04 31.12 -4.96
C ASN A 37 -10.79 31.03 -5.86
N THR A 38 -9.64 30.86 -5.25
CA THR A 38 -8.48 30.34 -5.96
C THR A 38 -8.81 28.86 -6.21
N PRO A 39 -8.90 28.38 -7.46
CA PRO A 39 -9.06 26.94 -7.69
C PRO A 39 -7.86 26.26 -7.05
N THR A 40 -8.11 25.46 -6.03
CA THR A 40 -7.09 24.58 -5.46
C THR A 40 -6.74 23.60 -6.57
N GLN A 41 -5.63 23.85 -7.28
CA GLN A 41 -5.09 22.87 -8.22
C GLN A 41 -4.84 21.59 -7.42
N SER A 42 -5.50 20.52 -7.80
CA SER A 42 -5.20 19.19 -7.29
C SER A 42 -3.79 18.84 -7.79
N VAL A 43 -2.82 18.88 -6.89
CA VAL A 43 -1.45 18.46 -7.16
C VAL A 43 -1.44 16.94 -7.18
N THR A 44 -0.95 16.34 -8.26
CA THR A 44 -0.77 14.89 -8.32
C THR A 44 0.23 14.43 -7.25
N LEU A 45 0.14 13.18 -6.83
CA LEU A 45 1.06 12.63 -5.82
C LEU A 45 2.52 12.82 -6.26
N LEU A 46 2.83 12.59 -7.54
CA LEU A 46 4.17 12.74 -8.09
C LEU A 46 4.68 14.18 -8.02
N GLU A 47 3.85 15.16 -8.38
CA GLU A 47 4.21 16.58 -8.31
C GLU A 47 4.46 17.03 -6.87
N SER A 48 3.82 16.37 -5.90
CA SER A 48 4.01 16.66 -4.48
C SER A 48 5.39 16.28 -3.95
N PHE A 49 6.14 15.42 -4.66
CA PHE A 49 7.46 14.94 -4.23
C PHE A 49 8.60 15.94 -4.38
N GLY A 50 8.39 17.01 -5.17
CA GLY A 50 9.41 18.03 -5.43
C GLY A 50 10.43 17.60 -6.49
N SER A 51 11.57 18.27 -6.54
CA SER A 51 12.62 18.03 -7.53
C SER A 51 13.43 16.76 -7.21
N GLN A 52 14.01 16.15 -8.25
CA GLN A 52 14.97 15.07 -8.06
C GLN A 52 16.23 15.57 -7.35
N MET A 53 16.76 14.75 -6.46
CA MET A 53 17.99 14.99 -5.72
C MET A 53 18.74 13.68 -5.43
N SER A 54 19.99 13.81 -4.96
CA SER A 54 20.74 12.66 -4.43
C SER A 54 20.83 12.74 -2.91
N SER A 55 20.67 11.59 -2.26
CA SER A 55 20.79 11.48 -0.80
C SER A 55 21.52 10.21 -0.38
N ASP A 56 22.12 10.26 0.80
CA ASP A 56 22.75 9.09 1.42
C ASP A 56 21.75 8.40 2.36
N PHE A 57 21.77 7.07 2.30
CA PHE A 57 20.92 6.23 3.14
C PHE A 57 21.75 5.19 3.86
N MET A 58 21.42 4.94 5.10
CA MET A 58 21.89 3.82 5.89
C MET A 58 20.71 3.21 6.63
N GLY A 59 20.64 1.89 6.67
CA GLY A 59 19.54 1.26 7.38
C GLY A 59 19.88 -0.12 7.89
N ARG A 60 18.93 -0.70 8.59
CA ARG A 60 19.00 -2.05 9.11
C ARG A 60 17.76 -2.84 8.67
N ILE A 61 18.01 -4.05 8.17
CA ILE A 61 16.98 -5.01 7.81
C ILE A 61 16.93 -6.06 8.92
N VAL A 62 15.74 -6.29 9.46
CA VAL A 62 15.50 -7.25 10.55
C VAL A 62 14.31 -8.14 10.22
N ASP A 63 14.23 -9.29 10.89
CA ASP A 63 13.02 -10.13 10.93
C ASP A 63 12.06 -9.68 12.04
N THR A 64 10.93 -10.38 12.18
CA THR A 64 9.90 -10.08 13.20
C THR A 64 10.36 -10.39 14.65
N GLN A 65 11.54 -10.96 14.87
CA GLN A 65 12.19 -11.14 16.16
C GLN A 65 13.33 -10.15 16.40
N ASN A 66 13.46 -9.12 15.53
CA ASN A 66 14.57 -8.15 15.54
C ASN A 66 15.96 -8.75 15.27
N ASN A 67 16.04 -9.97 14.74
CA ASN A 67 17.31 -10.52 14.29
C ASN A 67 17.72 -9.87 12.95
N PRO A 68 19.04 -9.68 12.72
CA PRO A 68 19.52 -9.12 11.46
C PRO A 68 19.25 -10.06 10.29
N VAL A 69 18.75 -9.53 9.19
CA VAL A 69 18.59 -10.25 7.93
C VAL A 69 19.75 -9.90 7.01
N SER A 70 20.65 -10.86 6.81
CA SER A 70 21.83 -10.72 5.94
C SER A 70 21.51 -11.04 4.48
N GLY A 71 22.17 -10.35 3.54
CA GLY A 71 22.00 -10.56 2.09
C GLY A 71 20.60 -10.25 1.59
N ALA A 72 19.89 -9.33 2.22
CA ALA A 72 18.68 -8.75 1.69
C ALA A 72 19.06 -7.68 0.67
N MET A 73 18.56 -7.81 -0.56
CA MET A 73 18.78 -6.82 -1.60
C MET A 73 17.96 -5.56 -1.28
N VAL A 74 18.63 -4.42 -1.19
CA VAL A 74 18.02 -3.11 -0.95
C VAL A 74 18.18 -2.26 -2.19
N GLN A 75 17.10 -1.63 -2.64
CA GLN A 75 17.08 -0.73 -3.79
C GLN A 75 16.51 0.64 -3.43
N ILE A 76 17.18 1.71 -3.85
CA ILE A 76 16.71 3.10 -3.77
C ILE A 76 17.01 3.78 -5.11
N GLY A 77 15.96 4.23 -5.81
CA GLY A 77 16.12 4.68 -7.20
C GLY A 77 16.77 3.60 -8.07
N ASN A 78 17.88 3.93 -8.73
CA ASN A 78 18.66 3.01 -9.54
C ASN A 78 19.82 2.33 -8.79
N SER A 79 20.00 2.64 -7.50
CA SER A 79 21.08 2.12 -6.68
C SER A 79 20.65 0.88 -5.91
N THR A 80 21.49 -0.16 -5.90
CA THR A 80 21.23 -1.40 -5.16
C THR A 80 22.43 -1.79 -4.30
N THR A 81 22.17 -2.47 -3.19
CA THR A 81 23.18 -3.10 -2.32
C THR A 81 22.55 -4.25 -1.56
N ASP A 82 23.38 -5.12 -0.98
CA ASP A 82 22.91 -6.15 -0.06
C ASP A 82 23.19 -5.74 1.39
N SER A 83 22.33 -6.16 2.31
CA SER A 83 22.58 -6.02 3.74
C SER A 83 23.71 -6.96 4.20
N ASP A 84 24.56 -6.49 5.11
CA ASP A 84 25.67 -7.26 5.69
C ASP A 84 25.18 -8.28 6.74
N SER A 85 26.14 -8.96 7.42
CA SER A 85 25.85 -9.95 8.47
C SER A 85 25.11 -9.37 9.69
N ASN A 86 25.11 -8.06 9.88
CA ASN A 86 24.38 -7.36 10.93
C ASN A 86 23.05 -6.77 10.42
N GLY A 87 22.67 -7.10 9.17
CA GLY A 87 21.50 -6.54 8.51
C GLY A 87 21.68 -5.09 8.05
N ILE A 88 22.89 -4.54 8.09
CA ILE A 88 23.15 -3.14 7.77
C ILE A 88 23.37 -2.98 6.26
N PHE A 89 22.78 -1.93 5.70
CA PHE A 89 23.05 -1.48 4.33
C PHE A 89 23.43 -0.01 4.30
N ILE A 90 24.24 0.39 3.29
CA ILE A 90 24.58 1.78 3.02
C ILE A 90 24.50 2.00 1.51
N ILE A 91 23.74 3.00 1.09
CA ILE A 91 23.71 3.48 -0.29
C ILE A 91 24.03 4.98 -0.27
N LYS A 92 25.06 5.37 -1.01
CA LYS A 92 25.47 6.77 -1.15
C LYS A 92 24.97 7.33 -2.48
N ASN A 93 24.61 8.61 -2.48
CA ASN A 93 24.15 9.34 -3.65
C ASN A 93 22.98 8.63 -4.39
N ALA A 94 22.08 7.99 -3.65
CA ALA A 94 20.89 7.39 -4.23
C ALA A 94 19.97 8.47 -4.80
N GLU A 95 19.38 8.19 -5.96
CA GLU A 95 18.36 9.06 -6.56
C GLU A 95 17.08 9.05 -5.72
N ALA A 96 16.60 10.23 -5.38
CA ALA A 96 15.39 10.46 -4.61
C ALA A 96 14.73 11.77 -5.07
N TYR A 97 13.61 12.12 -4.44
CA TYR A 97 12.98 13.42 -4.56
C TYR A 97 13.11 14.19 -3.25
N GLU A 98 12.99 15.51 -3.29
CA GLU A 98 13.10 16.37 -2.10
C GLU A 98 12.20 15.94 -0.94
N LYS A 99 11.03 15.39 -1.25
CA LYS A 99 10.01 14.99 -0.25
C LYS A 99 9.67 13.49 -0.29
N PHE A 100 10.41 12.71 -1.07
CA PHE A 100 10.11 11.29 -1.23
C PHE A 100 11.32 10.47 -1.65
N ALA A 101 11.63 9.45 -0.88
CA ALA A 101 12.53 8.38 -1.26
C ALA A 101 11.86 7.04 -0.98
N PHE A 102 11.86 6.15 -1.98
CA PHE A 102 11.28 4.82 -1.85
C PHE A 102 12.39 3.78 -1.75
N ILE A 103 12.35 3.00 -0.69
CA ILE A 103 13.30 1.96 -0.38
C ILE A 103 12.60 0.62 -0.53
N LYS A 104 13.08 -0.24 -1.43
CA LYS A 104 12.60 -1.62 -1.60
C LYS A 104 13.58 -2.60 -1.00
N VAL A 105 13.06 -3.67 -0.41
CA VAL A 105 13.88 -4.75 0.15
C VAL A 105 13.32 -6.09 -0.28
N GLN A 106 14.20 -6.95 -0.79
CA GLN A 106 13.84 -8.29 -1.22
C GLN A 106 14.75 -9.32 -0.59
N LYS A 107 14.18 -10.39 -0.05
CA LYS A 107 14.91 -11.54 0.50
C LYS A 107 14.07 -12.80 0.32
N ALA A 108 14.68 -13.87 -0.18
CA ALA A 108 14.01 -15.18 -0.26
C ALA A 108 13.55 -15.63 1.13
N GLY A 109 12.33 -16.14 1.23
CA GLY A 109 11.69 -16.54 2.49
C GLY A 109 10.97 -15.42 3.24
N PHE A 110 10.92 -14.22 2.66
CA PHE A 110 10.19 -13.07 3.21
C PHE A 110 9.29 -12.44 2.15
N LEU A 111 8.24 -11.78 2.58
CA LEU A 111 7.48 -10.86 1.75
C LEU A 111 8.36 -9.66 1.39
N HIS A 112 8.10 -9.03 0.26
CA HIS A 112 8.80 -7.81 -0.11
C HIS A 112 8.54 -6.72 0.94
N GLY A 113 9.63 -6.15 1.47
CA GLY A 113 9.56 -5.02 2.37
C GLY A 113 9.78 -3.71 1.62
N SER A 114 9.15 -2.64 2.08
CA SER A 114 9.45 -1.31 1.55
C SER A 114 9.22 -0.22 2.59
N ARG A 115 9.85 0.93 2.36
CA ARG A 115 9.64 2.12 3.19
C ARG A 115 9.77 3.38 2.34
N SER A 116 8.85 4.30 2.54
CA SER A 116 9.00 5.65 2.01
C SER A 116 9.39 6.60 3.14
N VAL A 117 10.34 7.49 2.85
CA VAL A 117 10.81 8.50 3.79
C VAL A 117 10.94 9.85 3.08
N VAL A 118 10.87 10.93 3.85
CA VAL A 118 11.23 12.27 3.36
C VAL A 118 12.72 12.46 3.60
N PRO A 119 13.55 12.59 2.54
CA PRO A 119 14.99 12.77 2.70
C PRO A 119 15.32 14.05 3.47
N THR A 120 16.37 13.98 4.27
CA THR A 120 16.93 15.13 5.00
C THR A 120 18.40 15.31 4.64
N ALA A 121 18.99 16.42 5.06
CA ALA A 121 20.43 16.64 4.90
C ALA A 121 21.24 15.57 5.69
N GLY A 122 22.31 15.07 5.07
CA GLY A 122 23.17 14.03 5.66
C GLY A 122 22.68 12.62 5.38
N ILE A 123 22.93 11.70 6.33
CA ILE A 123 22.58 10.29 6.16
C ILE A 123 21.18 10.04 6.69
N ASN A 124 20.29 9.60 5.81
CA ASN A 124 18.94 9.17 6.16
C ASN A 124 18.97 7.76 6.75
N LYS A 125 18.44 7.61 7.96
CA LYS A 125 18.44 6.33 8.67
C LYS A 125 17.06 5.69 8.59
N VAL A 126 17.03 4.38 8.30
CA VAL A 126 15.78 3.61 8.19
C VAL A 126 15.94 2.20 8.76
N GLN A 127 14.89 1.69 9.38
CA GLN A 127 14.79 0.28 9.72
C GLN A 127 13.57 -0.32 9.00
N ILE A 128 13.76 -1.49 8.42
CA ILE A 128 12.70 -2.24 7.73
C ILE A 128 12.67 -3.64 8.34
N MET A 129 11.49 -4.01 8.80
CA MET A 129 11.22 -5.34 9.34
C MET A 129 10.51 -6.17 8.29
N LEU A 130 11.16 -7.26 7.87
CA LEU A 130 10.61 -8.17 6.87
C LEU A 130 9.66 -9.17 7.51
N LEU A 131 8.52 -9.34 6.89
CA LEU A 131 7.51 -10.34 7.27
C LEU A 131 7.90 -11.69 6.64
N PRO A 132 7.93 -12.81 7.40
CA PRO A 132 8.27 -14.11 6.85
C PRO A 132 7.21 -14.58 5.85
N GLN A 133 7.65 -15.20 4.77
CA GLN A 133 6.79 -15.85 3.77
C GLN A 133 6.36 -17.24 4.27
N THR A 134 5.69 -17.29 5.42
CA THR A 134 5.19 -18.52 6.00
C THR A 134 3.77 -18.77 5.52
N VAL A 135 3.53 -19.91 4.88
CA VAL A 135 2.19 -20.28 4.43
C VAL A 135 1.25 -20.39 5.62
N THR A 136 0.20 -19.60 5.64
CA THR A 136 -0.87 -19.66 6.63
C THR A 136 -1.78 -20.84 6.35
N GLU A 137 -2.20 -20.99 5.09
CA GLU A 137 -3.05 -22.08 4.64
C GLU A 137 -2.86 -22.33 3.14
N THR A 138 -3.13 -23.55 2.67
CA THR A 138 -3.20 -23.90 1.25
C THR A 138 -4.65 -24.11 0.87
N VAL A 139 -5.10 -23.43 -0.17
CA VAL A 139 -6.46 -23.50 -0.71
C VAL A 139 -6.42 -23.96 -2.17
N SER A 140 -7.50 -24.55 -2.68
CA SER A 140 -7.55 -24.99 -4.07
C SER A 140 -8.27 -23.98 -4.95
N SER A 141 -7.81 -23.78 -6.19
CA SER A 141 -8.54 -23.04 -7.19
C SER A 141 -9.89 -23.68 -7.52
N GLY A 142 -10.85 -22.86 -7.95
CA GLY A 142 -12.21 -23.30 -8.28
C GLY A 142 -13.16 -23.43 -7.09
N ALA A 143 -12.68 -23.24 -5.86
CA ALA A 143 -13.51 -23.28 -4.65
C ALA A 143 -13.28 -22.04 -3.78
N ALA A 144 -14.35 -21.45 -3.29
CA ALA A 144 -14.24 -20.37 -2.31
C ALA A 144 -13.63 -20.90 -1.00
N ALA A 145 -12.77 -20.09 -0.39
CA ALA A 145 -12.10 -20.43 0.86
C ALA A 145 -11.92 -19.21 1.76
N THR A 146 -11.90 -19.44 3.08
CA THR A 146 -11.59 -18.39 4.06
C THR A 146 -10.33 -18.78 4.80
N VAL A 147 -9.30 -17.95 4.70
CA VAL A 147 -8.03 -18.11 5.44
C VAL A 147 -8.00 -17.11 6.59
N SER A 148 -7.71 -17.59 7.80
CA SER A 148 -7.83 -16.79 9.02
C SER A 148 -6.59 -16.89 9.89
N LEU A 149 -6.27 -15.80 10.57
CA LEU A 149 -5.28 -15.73 11.65
C LEU A 149 -5.96 -15.92 13.01
N SER A 150 -5.20 -16.35 14.00
CA SER A 150 -5.71 -16.57 15.38
C SER A 150 -6.26 -15.31 16.06
N ASN A 151 -5.86 -14.11 15.59
CA ASN A 151 -6.36 -12.82 16.08
C ASN A 151 -7.69 -12.37 15.45
N GLY A 152 -8.26 -13.18 14.53
CA GLY A 152 -9.53 -12.89 13.86
C GLY A 152 -9.38 -12.16 12.51
N ALA A 153 -8.19 -11.74 12.10
CA ALA A 153 -7.98 -11.24 10.76
C ALA A 153 -8.16 -12.37 9.74
N SER A 154 -8.82 -12.10 8.62
CA SER A 154 -9.10 -13.12 7.61
C SER A 154 -9.26 -12.53 6.21
N VAL A 155 -9.12 -13.40 5.21
CA VAL A 155 -9.47 -13.14 3.82
C VAL A 155 -10.37 -14.24 3.30
N GLU A 156 -11.50 -13.87 2.70
CA GLU A 156 -12.36 -14.76 1.92
C GLU A 156 -11.98 -14.61 0.45
N LEU A 157 -11.61 -15.71 -0.17
CA LEU A 157 -11.18 -15.79 -1.56
C LEU A 157 -12.26 -16.49 -2.38
N SER A 158 -12.59 -15.98 -3.55
CA SER A 158 -13.60 -16.56 -4.45
C SER A 158 -13.15 -17.87 -5.12
N GLY A 159 -11.85 -18.20 -5.07
CA GLY A 159 -11.26 -19.38 -5.70
C GLY A 159 -10.80 -19.18 -7.14
N ALA A 160 -10.91 -17.96 -7.68
CA ALA A 160 -10.47 -17.65 -9.03
C ALA A 160 -9.15 -16.86 -9.01
N TYR A 161 -8.09 -17.46 -9.56
CA TYR A 161 -6.73 -16.92 -9.52
C TYR A 161 -6.13 -16.83 -10.92
N SER A 162 -5.11 -15.98 -11.06
CA SER A 162 -4.35 -15.84 -12.31
C SER A 162 -2.84 -15.84 -12.06
N ASN A 163 -2.12 -16.29 -13.05
CA ASN A 163 -0.68 -16.12 -13.18
C ASN A 163 -0.33 -14.63 -13.39
N SER A 164 0.96 -14.31 -13.33
CA SER A 164 1.46 -12.94 -13.57
C SER A 164 1.19 -12.40 -14.98
N ASP A 165 0.97 -13.29 -15.95
CA ASP A 165 0.62 -12.95 -17.34
C ASP A 165 -0.90 -12.75 -17.55
N GLY A 166 -1.71 -12.90 -16.50
CA GLY A 166 -3.17 -12.78 -16.51
C GLY A 166 -3.90 -14.06 -16.92
N SER A 167 -3.20 -15.13 -17.29
CA SER A 167 -3.83 -16.43 -17.57
C SER A 167 -4.40 -17.05 -16.30
N GLU A 168 -5.54 -17.76 -16.42
CA GLU A 168 -6.16 -18.45 -15.29
C GLU A 168 -5.23 -19.51 -14.70
N TYR A 169 -5.12 -19.52 -13.37
CA TYR A 169 -4.37 -20.51 -12.62
C TYR A 169 -5.30 -21.58 -12.06
N THR A 170 -4.89 -22.85 -12.25
CA THR A 170 -5.56 -24.02 -11.67
C THR A 170 -4.56 -24.83 -10.86
N GLY A 171 -4.91 -25.17 -9.62
CA GLY A 171 -4.05 -25.89 -8.69
C GLY A 171 -4.19 -25.39 -7.28
N ASP A 172 -3.26 -25.81 -6.42
CA ASP A 172 -3.23 -25.39 -5.04
C ASP A 172 -2.54 -24.02 -4.90
N VAL A 173 -3.09 -23.19 -4.05
CA VAL A 173 -2.65 -21.81 -3.79
C VAL A 173 -2.18 -21.70 -2.36
N GLN A 174 -0.92 -21.40 -2.16
CA GLN A 174 -0.33 -21.12 -0.86
C GLN A 174 -0.68 -19.67 -0.48
N VAL A 175 -1.39 -19.50 0.62
CA VAL A 175 -1.82 -18.19 1.13
C VAL A 175 -0.97 -17.81 2.35
N THR A 176 -0.29 -16.68 2.28
CA THR A 176 0.42 -16.08 3.41
C THR A 176 -0.34 -14.85 3.89
N LEU A 177 -0.64 -14.79 5.19
CA LEU A 177 -1.31 -13.65 5.82
C LEU A 177 -0.46 -13.07 6.95
N HIS A 178 -0.39 -11.73 7.03
CA HIS A 178 0.08 -11.01 8.20
C HIS A 178 -0.85 -9.85 8.51
N PHE A 179 -1.29 -9.75 9.74
CA PHE A 179 -2.02 -8.58 10.24
C PHE A 179 -1.05 -7.63 10.94
N LEU A 180 -1.01 -6.38 10.47
CA LEU A 180 -0.23 -5.30 11.06
C LEU A 180 -1.19 -4.47 11.93
N ASN A 181 -1.05 -4.66 13.24
CA ASN A 181 -1.86 -3.94 14.21
C ASN A 181 -1.35 -2.49 14.33
N PRO A 182 -2.22 -1.47 14.14
CA PRO A 182 -1.80 -0.06 14.22
C PRO A 182 -1.29 0.39 15.59
N THR A 183 -1.56 -0.36 16.65
CA THR A 183 -1.09 -0.09 18.01
C THR A 183 0.24 -0.76 18.34
N ASP A 184 0.76 -1.65 17.47
CA ASP A 184 2.06 -2.29 17.68
C ASP A 184 3.21 -1.32 17.39
N GLU A 185 4.21 -1.29 18.26
CA GLU A 185 5.39 -0.43 18.11
C GLU A 185 6.20 -0.76 16.84
N ASP A 186 6.17 -2.00 16.38
CA ASP A 186 6.87 -2.48 15.19
C ASP A 186 6.11 -2.22 13.88
N MET A 187 4.80 -1.90 13.95
CA MET A 187 3.98 -1.67 12.78
C MET A 187 4.60 -0.65 11.79
N PRO A 188 5.18 0.49 12.23
CA PRO A 188 5.81 1.43 11.32
C PRO A 188 7.01 0.85 10.56
N GLN A 189 7.66 -0.21 11.05
CA GLN A 189 8.81 -0.86 10.41
C GLN A 189 8.36 -1.98 9.45
N GLN A 190 7.20 -2.57 9.70
CA GLN A 190 6.58 -3.64 8.89
C GLN A 190 5.76 -3.08 7.73
N MET A 191 5.17 -1.90 7.92
CA MET A 191 4.27 -1.26 6.95
C MET A 191 4.99 -0.93 5.65
N PRO A 192 4.46 -1.30 4.48
CA PRO A 192 5.04 -0.93 3.21
C PRO A 192 4.84 0.56 2.91
N GLY A 193 5.83 1.18 2.27
CA GLY A 193 5.76 2.58 1.86
C GLY A 193 5.55 3.55 3.01
N MET A 194 4.52 4.36 2.92
CA MET A 194 4.07 5.32 3.96
C MET A 194 2.55 5.51 3.86
N LEU A 195 1.95 6.14 4.87
CA LEU A 195 0.52 6.48 4.89
C LEU A 195 0.17 7.68 4.00
N LEU A 196 0.83 7.80 2.85
CA LEU A 196 0.51 8.76 1.80
C LEU A 196 -0.05 8.00 0.60
N ALA A 197 -1.20 8.40 0.13
CA ALA A 197 -1.94 7.70 -0.91
C ALA A 197 -2.52 8.65 -1.94
N GLU A 198 -2.95 8.11 -3.07
CA GLU A 198 -3.67 8.84 -4.11
C GLU A 198 -5.08 8.27 -4.23
N ASN A 199 -6.09 9.13 -4.21
CA ASN A 199 -7.47 8.71 -4.43
C ASN A 199 -7.78 8.55 -5.93
N LEU A 200 -9.01 8.12 -6.26
CA LEU A 200 -9.43 7.93 -7.65
C LEU A 200 -9.45 9.23 -8.48
N GLN A 201 -9.38 10.38 -7.85
CA GLN A 201 -9.29 11.70 -8.49
C GLN A 201 -7.84 12.18 -8.64
N ASN A 202 -6.85 11.30 -8.40
CA ASN A 202 -5.41 11.58 -8.39
C ASN A 202 -5.01 12.67 -7.37
N GLU A 203 -5.70 12.73 -6.24
CA GLU A 203 -5.40 13.67 -5.17
C GLU A 203 -4.64 12.97 -4.05
N ALA A 204 -3.56 13.58 -3.58
CA ALA A 204 -2.79 13.08 -2.44
C ALA A 204 -3.63 13.12 -1.15
N ARG A 205 -3.57 12.04 -0.37
CA ARG A 205 -4.26 11.88 0.91
C ARG A 205 -3.32 11.29 1.95
N MET A 206 -3.32 11.90 3.12
CA MET A 206 -2.68 11.29 4.29
C MET A 206 -3.69 10.34 4.94
N LEU A 207 -3.29 9.10 5.13
CA LEU A 207 -4.15 8.06 5.68
C LEU A 207 -3.96 7.92 7.19
N LYS A 208 -5.04 7.54 7.88
CA LYS A 208 -5.00 6.92 9.20
C LYS A 208 -5.38 5.47 9.04
N THR A 209 -4.52 4.54 9.47
CA THR A 209 -4.83 3.12 9.40
C THR A 209 -5.61 2.67 10.64
N LEU A 210 -6.55 1.76 10.45
CA LEU A 210 -7.25 1.01 11.49
C LEU A 210 -6.76 -0.45 11.54
N GLY A 211 -5.81 -0.82 10.68
CA GLY A 211 -5.19 -2.11 10.52
C GLY A 211 -4.77 -2.32 9.08
N MET A 212 -3.79 -3.18 8.86
CA MET A 212 -3.38 -3.61 7.52
C MET A 212 -3.31 -5.12 7.47
N LEU A 213 -3.72 -5.70 6.34
CA LEU A 213 -3.57 -7.12 6.07
C LEU A 213 -2.65 -7.28 4.86
N ALA A 214 -1.48 -7.88 5.07
CA ALA A 214 -0.65 -8.34 3.97
C ALA A 214 -1.14 -9.73 3.54
N VAL A 215 -1.47 -9.86 2.26
CA VAL A 215 -1.93 -11.11 1.64
C VAL A 215 -1.01 -11.40 0.46
N GLU A 216 -0.36 -12.55 0.47
CA GLU A 216 0.39 -13.02 -0.69
C GLU A 216 -0.12 -14.40 -1.11
N LEU A 217 -0.35 -14.56 -2.41
CA LEU A 217 -0.81 -15.78 -3.05
C LEU A 217 0.31 -16.35 -3.91
N ARG A 218 0.62 -17.63 -3.76
CA ARG A 218 1.62 -18.33 -4.57
C ARG A 218 1.13 -19.68 -5.04
N SER A 219 1.61 -20.10 -6.20
CA SER A 219 1.48 -21.47 -6.67
C SER A 219 2.37 -22.42 -5.86
N ASP A 220 2.18 -23.73 -6.01
CA ASP A 220 3.08 -24.74 -5.44
C ASP A 220 4.53 -24.60 -5.91
N ALA A 221 4.72 -24.05 -7.12
CA ALA A 221 6.05 -23.74 -7.65
C ALA A 221 6.67 -22.46 -7.03
N GLY A 222 5.91 -21.75 -6.18
CA GLY A 222 6.34 -20.52 -5.52
C GLY A 222 6.18 -19.26 -6.39
N GLU A 223 5.51 -19.35 -7.52
CA GLU A 223 5.25 -18.18 -8.39
C GLU A 223 4.13 -17.32 -7.78
N LYS A 224 4.26 -16.01 -7.88
CA LYS A 224 3.21 -15.08 -7.42
C LYS A 224 1.95 -15.24 -8.26
N LEU A 225 0.81 -15.30 -7.57
CA LEU A 225 -0.52 -15.33 -8.16
C LEU A 225 -1.28 -14.06 -7.81
N ASN A 226 -2.25 -13.72 -8.64
CA ASN A 226 -3.21 -12.65 -8.40
C ASN A 226 -4.63 -13.22 -8.37
N LEU A 227 -5.60 -12.41 -7.98
CA LEU A 227 -7.00 -12.72 -8.25
C LEU A 227 -7.24 -12.60 -9.75
N LEU A 228 -8.03 -13.53 -10.32
CA LEU A 228 -8.45 -13.44 -11.72
C LEU A 228 -9.24 -12.14 -11.93
N GLU A 229 -9.16 -11.56 -13.12
CA GLU A 229 -9.92 -10.35 -13.45
C GLU A 229 -11.41 -10.52 -13.17
N GLY A 230 -12.00 -9.59 -12.41
CA GLY A 230 -13.39 -9.66 -11.95
C GLY A 230 -13.63 -10.52 -10.71
N ALA A 231 -12.64 -11.28 -10.25
CA ALA A 231 -12.72 -11.96 -8.95
C ALA A 231 -12.59 -10.97 -7.78
N THR A 232 -13.15 -11.35 -6.64
CA THR A 232 -13.16 -10.52 -5.43
C THR A 232 -12.60 -11.28 -4.24
N ALA A 233 -12.06 -10.54 -3.28
CA ALA A 233 -11.76 -11.03 -1.95
C ALA A 233 -12.43 -10.13 -0.92
N THR A 234 -12.89 -10.73 0.19
CA THR A 234 -13.40 -9.98 1.36
C THR A 234 -12.34 -10.04 2.44
N ILE A 235 -11.94 -8.88 2.95
CA ILE A 235 -10.95 -8.74 4.02
C ILE A 235 -11.68 -8.38 5.31
N SER A 236 -11.36 -9.08 6.39
CA SER A 236 -11.78 -8.75 7.75
C SER A 236 -10.57 -8.53 8.64
N VAL A 237 -10.56 -7.43 9.37
CA VAL A 237 -9.50 -7.09 10.33
C VAL A 237 -10.12 -6.78 11.70
N PRO A 238 -9.54 -7.29 12.80
CA PRO A 238 -10.00 -6.94 14.14
C PRO A 238 -9.69 -5.47 14.43
N LEU A 239 -10.60 -4.78 15.09
CA LEU A 239 -10.33 -3.49 15.70
C LEU A 239 -10.01 -3.73 17.19
N ASP A 240 -8.95 -3.13 17.69
CA ASP A 240 -8.73 -3.10 19.12
C ASP A 240 -9.58 -2.00 19.78
N SER A 241 -9.65 -2.01 21.11
CA SER A 241 -10.49 -1.10 21.86
C SER A 241 -10.10 0.39 21.69
N GLU A 242 -8.85 0.67 21.31
CA GLU A 242 -8.38 2.04 21.09
C GLU A 242 -8.78 2.55 19.70
N THR A 243 -8.76 1.67 18.70
CA THR A 243 -9.12 1.99 17.31
C THR A 243 -10.62 1.92 17.08
N GLU A 244 -11.35 1.07 17.81
CA GLU A 244 -12.81 0.95 17.73
C GLU A 244 -13.54 2.22 18.14
N VAL A 245 -13.03 2.91 19.18
CA VAL A 245 -13.60 4.18 19.64
C VAL A 245 -13.39 5.27 18.61
N GLY A 246 -14.47 5.64 17.92
CA GLY A 246 -14.47 6.66 16.87
C GLY A 246 -14.15 6.14 15.48
N ALA A 247 -14.09 4.81 15.28
CA ALA A 247 -14.06 4.24 13.94
C ALA A 247 -15.38 4.54 13.22
N PRO A 248 -15.35 5.04 11.97
CA PRO A 248 -16.57 5.25 11.20
C PRO A 248 -17.19 3.91 10.78
N ASN A 249 -18.51 3.90 10.58
CA ASN A 249 -19.23 2.69 10.15
C ASN A 249 -18.79 2.17 8.77
N GLU A 250 -18.25 3.06 7.94
CA GLU A 250 -17.74 2.74 6.62
C GLU A 250 -16.40 3.42 6.41
N ILE A 251 -15.43 2.67 5.90
CA ILE A 251 -14.10 3.17 5.57
C ILE A 251 -13.73 2.76 4.14
N PRO A 252 -13.03 3.61 3.39
CA PRO A 252 -12.49 3.20 2.10
C PRO A 252 -11.36 2.19 2.30
N LEU A 253 -11.38 1.12 1.49
CA LEU A 253 -10.25 0.20 1.40
C LEU A 253 -9.16 0.85 0.53
N TRP A 254 -7.92 0.78 1.02
CA TRP A 254 -6.73 1.20 0.30
C TRP A 254 -5.80 0.00 0.12
N TYR A 255 -5.13 -0.09 -1.01
CA TYR A 255 -4.13 -1.13 -1.25
C TYR A 255 -2.80 -0.48 -1.60
N PHE A 256 -1.73 -1.21 -1.26
CA PHE A 256 -0.38 -0.83 -1.60
C PHE A 256 -0.02 -1.45 -2.95
N ASP A 257 0.46 -0.63 -3.89
CA ASP A 257 0.93 -1.01 -5.21
C ASP A 257 2.43 -0.70 -5.31
N GLU A 258 3.27 -1.72 -5.65
CA GLU A 258 4.73 -1.62 -5.71
C GLU A 258 5.25 -0.99 -7.02
#